data_fe2323724f3447b5678545b09ab641a3
#
_entry.id   fe2323724f3447b5678545b09ab641a3
#
_cell.length_a   1.000
_cell.length_b   1.000
_cell.length_c   1.000
_cell.angle_alpha   90.00
_cell.angle_beta   90.00
_cell.angle_gamma   90.00
#
_symmetry.space_group_name_H-M   'P 1'
#
loop_
_entity.id
_entity.type
_entity.pdbx_description
1 polymer ?
#
loop_
_entity_poly.entity_id
_entity_poly.type
_entity_poly.pdbx_seq_one_letter_code
_entity_poly.pdbx_strand_id
1 'polypeptide(L)'
;MTLDTPVSTELPHLDGTFDVTGQQKDKFQRDGHVKLEGVFDREEVAAYRPALKSIVEAHKDESHTMEQKVAGAGKNWMFVNNLWRLDPFAREFVLSKRLGRVAADLLGVDAVRLFRDQSYFKGPGGANTPWHQDAYFMPLDTNQILTMWIPLTDITPELAPMDYVTGSHTKGFISPSNGE
;
A
#
# COMPACT_ATOMS: atom_id res chain seq x y z
N MET A 1 -3.94 -32.76 20.51
CA MET A 1 -2.61 -32.95 19.89
C MET A 1 -2.78 -32.52 18.44
N THR A 2 -2.74 -31.21 18.22
CA THR A 2 -2.88 -30.57 16.91
C THR A 2 -1.49 -30.56 16.28
N LEU A 3 -1.34 -31.31 15.20
CA LEU A 3 -0.12 -31.33 14.40
C LEU A 3 0.01 -29.94 13.74
N ASP A 4 0.94 -29.12 14.23
CA ASP A 4 1.42 -27.97 13.51
C ASP A 4 2.01 -28.46 12.18
N THR A 5 1.30 -28.20 11.10
CA THR A 5 1.84 -28.36 9.76
C THR A 5 2.96 -27.33 9.62
N PRO A 6 4.20 -27.71 9.30
CA PRO A 6 5.26 -26.75 9.10
C PRO A 6 4.85 -25.83 7.94
N VAL A 7 4.75 -24.53 8.23
CA VAL A 7 4.59 -23.49 7.20
C VAL A 7 5.79 -23.63 6.27
N SER A 8 5.52 -23.89 5.01
CA SER A 8 6.57 -23.89 3.97
C SER A 8 7.38 -22.61 4.11
N THR A 9 8.69 -22.73 4.24
CA THR A 9 9.62 -21.59 4.35
C THR A 9 9.85 -20.88 3.03
N GLU A 10 9.31 -21.40 1.94
CA GLU A 10 9.37 -20.77 0.62
C GLU A 10 8.06 -20.07 0.31
N LEU A 11 8.12 -18.74 0.21
CA LEU A 11 7.00 -17.93 -0.29
C LEU A 11 6.93 -18.04 -1.82
N PRO A 12 5.74 -17.94 -2.43
CA PRO A 12 5.60 -17.97 -3.88
C PRO A 12 6.36 -16.81 -4.53
N HIS A 13 7.07 -17.09 -5.61
CA HIS A 13 7.72 -16.04 -6.40
C HIS A 13 6.68 -15.15 -7.08
N LEU A 14 6.84 -13.84 -6.98
CA LEU A 14 5.94 -12.83 -7.56
C LEU A 14 6.40 -12.39 -8.96
N ASP A 15 6.93 -13.33 -9.75
CA ASP A 15 7.49 -13.06 -11.09
C ASP A 15 6.44 -12.99 -12.21
N GLY A 16 5.19 -13.35 -11.91
CA GLY A 16 4.09 -13.27 -12.86
C GLY A 16 3.86 -11.82 -13.34
N THR A 17 3.37 -11.68 -14.57
CA THR A 17 3.00 -10.38 -15.12
C THR A 17 1.53 -10.07 -14.84
N PHE A 18 1.22 -8.77 -14.81
CA PHE A 18 -0.15 -8.26 -14.82
C PHE A 18 -0.23 -7.18 -15.90
N ASP A 19 -1.11 -7.38 -16.87
CA ASP A 19 -1.25 -6.47 -17.99
C ASP A 19 -2.32 -5.40 -17.68
N VAL A 20 -1.89 -4.17 -17.54
CA VAL A 20 -2.78 -3.02 -17.37
C VAL A 20 -3.40 -2.68 -18.73
N THR A 21 -4.72 -2.80 -18.82
CA THR A 21 -5.45 -2.50 -20.08
C THR A 21 -5.43 -1.01 -20.43
N GLY A 22 -5.61 -0.68 -21.71
CA GLY A 22 -5.74 0.72 -22.15
C GLY A 22 -6.84 1.48 -21.40
N GLN A 23 -7.99 0.86 -21.18
CA GLN A 23 -9.09 1.47 -20.41
C GLN A 23 -8.73 1.78 -18.96
N GLN A 24 -7.94 0.91 -18.30
CA GLN A 24 -7.47 1.14 -16.94
C GLN A 24 -6.45 2.28 -16.88
N LYS A 25 -5.55 2.38 -17.88
CA LYS A 25 -4.60 3.50 -18.02
C LYS A 25 -5.35 4.82 -18.23
N ASP A 26 -6.29 4.87 -19.16
CA ASP A 26 -7.10 6.05 -19.45
C ASP A 26 -7.94 6.48 -18.24
N LYS A 27 -8.50 5.51 -17.51
CA LYS A 27 -9.23 5.78 -16.28
C LYS A 27 -8.30 6.39 -15.21
N PHE A 28 -7.14 5.82 -14.99
CA PHE A 28 -6.17 6.34 -14.03
C PHE A 28 -5.75 7.77 -14.36
N GLN A 29 -5.41 8.04 -15.61
CA GLN A 29 -5.01 9.38 -16.07
C GLN A 29 -6.13 10.42 -15.94
N ARG A 30 -7.37 10.03 -16.22
CA ARG A 30 -8.54 10.92 -16.15
C ARG A 30 -9.00 11.16 -14.72
N ASP A 31 -9.11 10.09 -13.93
CA ASP A 31 -9.76 10.10 -12.62
C ASP A 31 -8.76 10.31 -11.46
N GLY A 32 -7.47 10.03 -11.68
CA GLY A 32 -6.41 10.05 -10.66
C GLY A 32 -6.37 8.79 -9.78
N HIS A 33 -7.25 7.85 -10.04
CA HIS A 33 -7.29 6.56 -9.34
C HIS A 33 -7.90 5.46 -10.21
N VAL A 34 -7.49 4.21 -9.96
CA VAL A 34 -8.07 3.03 -10.60
C VAL A 34 -7.99 1.84 -9.66
N LYS A 35 -9.03 1.01 -9.64
CA LYS A 35 -9.01 -0.30 -8.97
C LYS A 35 -8.55 -1.34 -9.98
N LEU A 36 -7.52 -2.09 -9.64
CA LEU A 36 -7.03 -3.24 -10.40
C LEU A 36 -7.31 -4.51 -9.60
N GLU A 37 -8.05 -5.43 -10.17
CA GLU A 37 -8.39 -6.71 -9.55
C GLU A 37 -7.46 -7.81 -10.06
N GLY A 38 -7.03 -8.72 -9.17
CA GLY A 38 -6.21 -9.86 -9.54
C GLY A 38 -4.74 -9.54 -9.81
N VAL A 39 -4.22 -8.41 -9.34
CA VAL A 39 -2.77 -8.13 -9.40
C VAL A 39 -1.99 -9.19 -8.61
N PHE A 40 -2.52 -9.59 -7.48
CA PHE A 40 -2.11 -10.78 -6.73
C PHE A 40 -3.30 -11.73 -6.62
N ASP A 41 -3.05 -13.02 -6.67
CA ASP A 41 -4.06 -14.01 -6.38
C ASP A 41 -4.24 -14.24 -4.87
N ARG A 42 -5.27 -15.02 -4.49
CA ARG A 42 -5.57 -15.27 -3.08
C ARG A 42 -4.51 -16.09 -2.38
N GLU A 43 -3.84 -16.98 -3.08
CA GLU A 43 -2.79 -17.85 -2.54
C GLU A 43 -1.53 -17.05 -2.25
N GLU A 44 -1.14 -16.17 -3.18
CA GLU A 44 -0.02 -15.23 -2.99
C GLU A 44 -0.27 -14.34 -1.76
N VAL A 45 -1.46 -13.71 -1.67
CA VAL A 45 -1.80 -12.85 -0.53
C VAL A 45 -1.83 -13.64 0.78
N ALA A 46 -2.40 -14.85 0.78
CA ALA A 46 -2.47 -15.71 1.98
C ALA A 46 -1.07 -16.12 2.46
N ALA A 47 -0.13 -16.35 1.53
CA ALA A 47 1.24 -16.71 1.86
C ALA A 47 2.04 -15.53 2.45
N TYR A 48 1.95 -14.34 1.82
CA TYR A 48 2.72 -13.18 2.25
C TYR A 48 2.17 -12.48 3.50
N ARG A 49 0.84 -12.51 3.71
CA ARG A 49 0.19 -11.81 4.83
C ARG A 49 0.75 -12.15 6.21
N PRO A 50 0.95 -13.43 6.61
CA PRO A 50 1.50 -13.76 7.92
C PRO A 50 2.93 -13.24 8.10
N ALA A 51 3.77 -13.33 7.07
CA ALA A 51 5.14 -12.84 7.10
C ALA A 51 5.18 -11.32 7.27
N LEU A 52 4.43 -10.58 6.44
CA LEU A 52 4.36 -9.11 6.54
C LEU A 52 3.79 -8.66 7.88
N LYS A 53 2.77 -9.35 8.41
CA LYS A 53 2.21 -9.06 9.73
C LYS A 53 3.25 -9.26 10.84
N SER A 54 3.99 -10.37 10.81
CA SER A 54 5.04 -10.67 11.80
C SER A 54 6.14 -9.59 11.81
N ILE A 55 6.56 -9.11 10.63
CA ILE A 55 7.54 -8.04 10.51
C ILE A 55 7.02 -6.74 11.15
N VAL A 56 5.76 -6.37 10.88
CA VAL A 56 5.14 -5.19 11.48
C VAL A 56 5.05 -5.32 12.99
N GLU A 57 4.64 -6.48 13.51
CA GLU A 57 4.56 -6.72 14.95
C GLU A 57 5.93 -6.63 15.62
N ALA A 58 7.01 -7.10 14.97
CA ALA A 58 8.37 -7.03 15.49
C ALA A 58 8.93 -5.59 15.53
N HIS A 59 8.48 -4.69 14.65
CA HIS A 59 9.02 -3.34 14.50
C HIS A 59 8.03 -2.22 14.88
N LYS A 60 6.88 -2.57 15.45
CA LYS A 60 5.81 -1.60 15.78
C LYS A 60 6.25 -0.46 16.70
N ASP A 61 7.21 -0.70 17.56
CA ASP A 61 7.69 0.29 18.54
C ASP A 61 8.74 1.25 17.95
N GLU A 62 9.35 0.89 16.79
CA GLU A 62 10.41 1.67 16.15
C GLU A 62 9.85 2.72 15.16
N SER A 63 8.58 2.62 14.80
CA SER A 63 8.01 3.28 13.62
C SER A 63 7.22 4.55 13.89
N HIS A 64 7.18 5.03 15.13
CA HIS A 64 6.40 6.23 15.46
C HIS A 64 7.10 7.50 14.98
N THR A 65 6.76 7.95 13.75
CA THR A 65 7.15 9.28 13.28
C THR A 65 6.36 10.37 14.01
N MET A 66 6.88 11.61 14.00
CA MET A 66 6.16 12.78 14.56
C MET A 66 4.78 12.97 13.91
N GLU A 67 4.64 12.66 12.62
CA GLU A 67 3.38 12.76 11.85
C GLU A 67 2.30 11.84 12.44
N GLN A 68 2.66 10.65 12.87
CA GLN A 68 1.75 9.69 13.50
C GLN A 68 1.27 10.12 14.88
N LYS A 69 2.15 10.79 15.63
CA LYS A 69 1.79 11.35 16.94
C LYS A 69 0.81 12.52 16.80
N VAL A 70 0.93 13.30 15.73
CA VAL A 70 0.08 14.46 15.43
C VAL A 70 -1.26 14.02 14.84
N ALA A 71 -1.30 12.95 14.04
CA ALA A 71 -2.53 12.45 13.42
C ALA A 71 -3.51 11.77 14.41
N GLY A 72 -3.16 11.70 15.71
CA GLY A 72 -4.04 11.07 16.71
C GLY A 72 -4.27 9.57 16.43
N ALA A 73 -3.33 8.91 15.76
CA ALA A 73 -3.38 7.48 15.53
C ALA A 73 -3.57 6.78 16.89
N GLY A 74 -4.79 6.33 17.15
CA GLY A 74 -5.17 5.72 18.42
C GLY A 74 -4.32 4.48 18.70
N LYS A 75 -4.34 4.00 19.92
CA LYS A 75 -3.57 2.85 20.43
C LYS A 75 -3.68 1.57 19.61
N ASN A 76 -4.63 1.49 18.66
CA ASN A 76 -4.95 0.32 17.85
C ASN A 76 -4.44 0.43 16.39
N TRP A 77 -3.49 1.29 16.13
CA TRP A 77 -2.92 1.43 14.79
C TRP A 77 -1.43 1.07 14.82
N MET A 78 -1.07 -0.02 14.13
CA MET A 78 0.32 -0.40 13.89
C MET A 78 0.71 0.03 12.49
N PHE A 79 1.90 0.58 12.36
CA PHE A 79 2.38 1.17 11.13
C PHE A 79 3.91 1.08 11.09
N VAL A 80 4.45 0.56 10.01
CA VAL A 80 5.89 0.42 9.80
C VAL A 80 6.25 0.91 8.39
N ASN A 81 7.29 1.72 8.31
CA ASN A 81 7.83 2.22 7.05
C ASN A 81 9.02 1.39 6.58
N ASN A 82 9.19 1.32 5.26
CA ASN A 82 10.36 0.74 4.63
C ASN A 82 10.63 -0.72 5.02
N LEU A 83 9.57 -1.55 5.06
CA LEU A 83 9.69 -2.97 5.36
C LEU A 83 10.68 -3.66 4.42
N TRP A 84 10.77 -3.20 3.17
CA TRP A 84 11.71 -3.71 2.17
C TRP A 84 13.17 -3.64 2.59
N ARG A 85 13.51 -2.82 3.60
CA ARG A 85 14.85 -2.70 4.19
C ARG A 85 15.03 -3.59 5.40
N LEU A 86 13.94 -3.96 6.06
CA LEU A 86 13.96 -4.67 7.34
C LEU A 86 13.99 -6.19 7.12
N ASP A 87 13.37 -6.66 6.04
CA ASP A 87 13.16 -8.08 5.84
C ASP A 87 13.22 -8.47 4.36
N PRO A 88 13.89 -9.59 4.00
CA PRO A 88 14.01 -10.04 2.61
C PRO A 88 12.68 -10.45 1.97
N PHE A 89 11.72 -11.00 2.72
CA PHE A 89 10.41 -11.37 2.18
C PHE A 89 9.57 -10.13 1.88
N ALA A 90 9.58 -9.14 2.79
CA ALA A 90 8.95 -7.85 2.52
C ALA A 90 9.59 -7.18 1.30
N ARG A 91 10.90 -7.28 1.15
CA ARG A 91 11.62 -6.77 -0.01
C ARG A 91 11.16 -7.43 -1.31
N GLU A 92 11.00 -8.75 -1.32
CA GLU A 92 10.54 -9.49 -2.51
C GLU A 92 9.13 -9.05 -2.90
N PHE A 93 8.22 -8.92 -1.94
CA PHE A 93 6.86 -8.44 -2.18
C PHE A 93 6.85 -7.02 -2.74
N VAL A 94 7.47 -6.08 -2.04
CA VAL A 94 7.43 -4.64 -2.35
C VAL A 94 8.15 -4.32 -3.67
N LEU A 95 9.28 -5.00 -3.95
CA LEU A 95 10.08 -4.79 -5.16
C LEU A 95 9.76 -5.78 -6.29
N SER A 96 8.62 -6.46 -6.22
CA SER A 96 8.23 -7.37 -7.29
C SER A 96 8.17 -6.66 -8.64
N LYS A 97 8.66 -7.35 -9.68
CA LYS A 97 8.63 -6.81 -11.05
C LYS A 97 7.21 -6.51 -11.51
N ARG A 98 6.24 -7.29 -11.02
CA ARG A 98 4.81 -7.11 -11.29
C ARG A 98 4.34 -5.73 -10.85
N LEU A 99 4.60 -5.32 -9.61
CA LEU A 99 4.23 -3.99 -9.10
C LEU A 99 4.97 -2.88 -9.85
N GLY A 100 6.27 -3.06 -10.08
CA GLY A 100 7.06 -2.10 -10.86
C GLY A 100 6.48 -1.89 -12.27
N ARG A 101 6.07 -2.96 -12.94
CA ARG A 101 5.45 -2.89 -14.26
C ARG A 101 4.09 -2.21 -14.23
N VAL A 102 3.22 -2.59 -13.31
CA VAL A 102 1.90 -1.94 -13.12
C VAL A 102 2.05 -0.43 -12.90
N ALA A 103 3.00 -0.02 -12.04
CA ALA A 103 3.25 1.40 -11.80
C ALA A 103 3.74 2.13 -13.06
N ALA A 104 4.70 1.56 -13.79
CA ALA A 104 5.23 2.13 -15.01
C ALA A 104 4.14 2.27 -16.08
N ASP A 105 3.31 1.25 -16.23
CA ASP A 105 2.19 1.25 -17.18
C ASP A 105 1.14 2.32 -16.88
N LEU A 106 0.78 2.51 -15.60
CA LEU A 106 -0.18 3.53 -15.19
C LEU A 106 0.37 4.95 -15.37
N LEU A 107 1.65 5.16 -15.06
CA LEU A 107 2.32 6.44 -15.21
C LEU A 107 2.72 6.74 -16.67
N GLY A 108 2.70 5.75 -17.57
CA GLY A 108 3.13 5.91 -18.97
C GLY A 108 4.63 6.12 -19.10
N VAL A 109 5.46 5.48 -18.28
CA VAL A 109 6.92 5.58 -18.26
C VAL A 109 7.57 4.22 -18.43
N ASP A 110 8.86 4.18 -18.81
CA ASP A 110 9.60 2.93 -19.03
C ASP A 110 9.95 2.23 -17.71
N ALA A 111 10.18 2.99 -16.65
CA ALA A 111 10.59 2.47 -15.34
C ALA A 111 10.13 3.38 -14.20
N VAL A 112 10.02 2.80 -13.02
CA VAL A 112 9.71 3.50 -11.78
C VAL A 112 10.77 3.24 -10.72
N ARG A 113 10.82 4.11 -9.73
CA ARG A 113 11.66 3.94 -8.54
C ARG A 113 10.77 3.93 -7.31
N LEU A 114 10.96 2.95 -6.44
CA LEU A 114 10.31 2.96 -5.14
C LEU A 114 10.82 4.15 -4.32
N PHE A 115 9.90 4.98 -3.84
CA PHE A 115 10.18 6.01 -2.86
C PHE A 115 10.17 5.43 -1.45
N ARG A 116 9.06 4.79 -1.06
CA ARG A 116 8.90 4.08 0.22
C ARG A 116 7.78 3.06 0.14
N ASP A 117 7.76 2.12 1.05
CA ASP A 117 6.61 1.30 1.37
C ASP A 117 6.17 1.53 2.81
N GLN A 118 4.90 1.28 3.06
CA GLN A 118 4.28 1.39 4.38
C GLN A 118 3.32 0.23 4.58
N SER A 119 3.33 -0.35 5.77
CA SER A 119 2.35 -1.35 6.15
C SER A 119 1.50 -0.83 7.31
N TYR A 120 0.20 -1.03 7.20
CA TYR A 120 -0.79 -0.55 8.17
C TYR A 120 -1.62 -1.71 8.69
N PHE A 121 -1.77 -1.77 10.00
CA PHE A 121 -2.74 -2.64 10.66
C PHE A 121 -3.61 -1.80 11.59
N LYS A 122 -4.88 -1.65 11.21
CA LYS A 122 -5.88 -1.00 12.05
C LYS A 122 -6.63 -2.04 12.86
N GLY A 123 -6.60 -1.92 14.17
CA GLY A 123 -7.47 -2.67 15.06
C GLY A 123 -8.85 -2.02 15.20
N PRO A 124 -9.79 -2.70 15.89
CA PRO A 124 -11.12 -2.16 16.16
C PRO A 124 -11.05 -0.79 16.84
N GLY A 125 -11.85 0.17 16.38
CA GLY A 125 -11.87 1.54 16.88
C GLY A 125 -10.67 2.40 16.46
N GLY A 126 -9.90 1.97 15.46
CA GLY A 126 -8.84 2.77 14.87
C GLY A 126 -9.40 4.06 14.24
N ALA A 127 -8.66 5.17 14.36
CA ALA A 127 -9.06 6.46 13.83
C ALA A 127 -9.20 6.45 12.30
N ASN A 128 -10.10 7.28 11.79
CA ASN A 128 -10.21 7.53 10.35
C ASN A 128 -8.96 8.25 9.84
N THR A 129 -8.58 7.95 8.60
CA THR A 129 -7.56 8.72 7.90
C THR A 129 -8.22 9.94 7.28
N PRO A 130 -7.78 11.18 7.61
CA PRO A 130 -8.32 12.39 7.00
C PRO A 130 -8.07 12.42 5.49
N TRP A 131 -8.88 13.20 4.77
CA TRP A 131 -8.63 13.48 3.36
C TRP A 131 -7.28 14.15 3.16
N HIS A 132 -6.48 13.60 2.26
CA HIS A 132 -5.16 14.12 1.93
C HIS A 132 -4.75 13.75 0.52
N GLN A 133 -3.70 14.37 0.02
CA GLN A 133 -2.96 13.93 -1.15
C GLN A 133 -1.62 13.38 -0.67
N ASP A 134 -1.25 12.18 -1.11
CA ASP A 134 0.03 11.55 -0.73
C ASP A 134 1.24 12.41 -1.10
N ALA A 135 1.17 13.10 -2.24
CA ALA A 135 2.20 14.02 -2.70
C ALA A 135 2.57 15.12 -1.67
N TYR A 136 1.62 15.51 -0.82
CA TYR A 136 1.86 16.48 0.25
C TYR A 136 2.96 16.03 1.23
N PHE A 137 3.06 14.71 1.45
CA PHE A 137 4.03 14.12 2.38
C PHE A 137 5.32 13.64 1.69
N MET A 138 5.47 13.91 0.39
CA MET A 138 6.60 13.46 -0.41
C MET A 138 7.41 14.68 -0.88
N PRO A 139 8.63 14.91 -0.38
CA PRO A 139 9.47 16.05 -0.80
C PRO A 139 10.09 15.77 -2.17
N LEU A 140 9.25 15.60 -3.19
CA LEU A 140 9.63 15.32 -4.56
C LEU A 140 9.17 16.45 -5.47
N ASP A 141 10.06 16.90 -6.35
CA ASP A 141 9.78 17.91 -7.37
C ASP A 141 9.25 17.25 -8.65
N THR A 142 8.17 16.50 -8.51
CA THR A 142 7.48 15.84 -9.63
C THR A 142 6.05 15.50 -9.26
N ASN A 143 5.17 15.48 -10.27
CA ASN A 143 3.82 14.94 -10.16
C ASN A 143 3.69 13.51 -10.75
N GLN A 144 4.78 12.93 -11.26
CA GLN A 144 4.80 11.56 -11.76
C GLN A 144 5.02 10.57 -10.61
N ILE A 145 4.09 10.56 -9.67
CA ILE A 145 4.07 9.67 -8.51
C ILE A 145 2.72 8.98 -8.42
N LEU A 146 2.75 7.77 -7.94
CA LEU A 146 1.53 7.04 -7.56
C LEU A 146 1.77 6.25 -6.28
N THR A 147 0.71 6.02 -5.53
CA THR A 147 0.68 5.10 -4.40
C THR A 147 -0.18 3.90 -4.75
N MET A 148 0.33 2.70 -4.48
CA MET A 148 -0.45 1.47 -4.57
C MET A 148 -0.91 1.06 -3.19
N TRP A 149 -2.23 1.00 -3.00
CA TRP A 149 -2.81 0.44 -1.79
C TRP A 149 -3.19 -1.03 -2.06
N ILE A 150 -2.58 -1.94 -1.33
CA ILE A 150 -2.74 -3.39 -1.53
C ILE A 150 -3.35 -3.99 -0.27
N PRO A 151 -4.64 -4.35 -0.28
CA PRO A 151 -5.27 -5.00 0.86
C PRO A 151 -4.76 -6.44 1.01
N LEU A 152 -4.37 -6.79 2.23
CA LEU A 152 -3.94 -8.15 2.59
C LEU A 152 -5.09 -8.99 3.17
N THR A 153 -6.30 -8.47 3.15
CA THR A 153 -7.55 -9.13 3.56
C THR A 153 -8.68 -8.65 2.67
N ASP A 154 -9.78 -9.39 2.63
CA ASP A 154 -11.00 -8.89 2.00
C ASP A 154 -11.48 -7.64 2.72
N ILE A 155 -11.74 -6.57 1.97
CA ILE A 155 -12.20 -5.29 2.51
C ILE A 155 -13.69 -5.17 2.24
N THR A 156 -14.49 -5.21 3.32
CA THR A 156 -15.92 -4.95 3.27
C THR A 156 -16.20 -3.47 3.61
N PRO A 157 -17.42 -2.96 3.33
CA PRO A 157 -17.79 -1.58 3.69
C PRO A 157 -17.58 -1.26 5.18
N GLU A 158 -17.74 -2.25 6.07
CA GLU A 158 -17.56 -2.08 7.51
C GLU A 158 -16.10 -1.94 7.94
N LEU A 159 -15.16 -2.34 7.07
CA LEU A 159 -13.73 -2.26 7.32
C LEU A 159 -13.10 -0.94 6.84
N ALA A 160 -13.92 0.06 6.58
CA ALA A 160 -13.49 1.40 6.15
C ALA A 160 -12.56 1.35 4.93
N PRO A 161 -13.10 1.03 3.75
CA PRO A 161 -12.34 1.03 2.50
C PRO A 161 -11.77 2.42 2.20
N MET A 162 -10.83 2.48 1.25
CA MET A 162 -10.30 3.75 0.75
C MET A 162 -11.34 4.44 -0.13
N ASP A 163 -11.60 5.71 0.16
CA ASP A 163 -12.40 6.59 -0.68
C ASP A 163 -11.50 7.53 -1.49
N TYR A 164 -11.88 7.84 -2.72
CA TYR A 164 -11.12 8.70 -3.63
C TYR A 164 -11.99 9.79 -4.22
N VAL A 165 -11.46 11.02 -4.28
CA VAL A 165 -12.11 12.13 -4.98
C VAL A 165 -11.61 12.17 -6.42
N THR A 166 -12.48 11.77 -7.35
CA THR A 166 -12.17 11.74 -8.79
C THR A 166 -11.71 13.11 -9.29
N GLY A 167 -10.59 13.12 -10.02
CA GLY A 167 -10.01 14.33 -10.61
C GLY A 167 -9.27 15.24 -9.63
N SER A 168 -9.16 14.88 -8.34
CA SER A 168 -8.47 15.72 -7.34
C SER A 168 -6.99 15.92 -7.65
N HIS A 169 -6.33 14.99 -8.33
CA HIS A 169 -4.93 15.07 -8.73
C HIS A 169 -4.62 16.24 -9.68
N THR A 170 -5.63 16.78 -10.38
CA THR A 170 -5.48 17.93 -11.29
C THR A 170 -5.63 19.28 -10.60
N LYS A 171 -5.94 19.31 -9.30
CA LYS A 171 -6.24 20.55 -8.55
C LYS A 171 -5.01 21.20 -7.89
N GLY A 172 -3.82 20.69 -8.17
CA GLY A 172 -2.60 21.11 -7.49
C GLY A 172 -2.51 20.59 -6.06
N PHE A 173 -1.66 21.19 -5.24
CA PHE A 173 -1.51 20.80 -3.84
C PHE A 173 -2.71 21.28 -3.01
N ILE A 174 -3.40 20.32 -2.40
CA ILE A 174 -4.50 20.58 -1.47
C ILE A 174 -3.98 20.23 -0.07
N SER A 175 -4.07 21.20 0.84
CA SER A 175 -3.72 20.94 2.25
C SER A 175 -4.61 19.85 2.83
N PRO A 176 -4.08 18.94 3.67
CA PRO A 176 -4.91 17.97 4.37
C PRO A 176 -6.01 18.67 5.15
N SER A 177 -7.24 18.17 5.05
CA SER A 177 -8.33 18.68 5.88
C SER A 177 -8.15 18.17 7.31
N ASN A 178 -8.34 19.04 8.29
CA ASN A 178 -8.32 18.66 9.71
C ASN A 178 -9.59 17.94 10.16
N GLY A 179 -10.41 17.47 9.21
CA GLY A 179 -11.64 16.71 9.52
C GLY A 179 -12.83 17.58 9.96
N GLU A 180 -12.81 18.89 9.63
CA GLU A 180 -13.97 19.78 9.76
C GLU A 180 -14.85 19.74 8.50
#